data_e24a282047bf58a38f05415d09310da7
#
_entry.id   e24a282047bf58a38f05415d09310da7
#
_cell.length_a   1.000
_cell.length_b   1.000
_cell.length_c   1.000
_cell.angle_alpha   90.00
_cell.angle_beta   90.00
_cell.angle_gamma   90.00
#
_symmetry.space_group_name_H-M   'P 1'
#
loop_
_entity.id
_entity.type
_entity.pdbx_description
1 polymer ?
#
loop_
_entity_poly.entity_id
_entity_poly.type
_entity_poly.pdbx_seq_one_letter_code
_entity_poly.pdbx_strand_id
1 'polypeptide(L)'
;IAYTPTVVNSAAGSGGILVEVIGNPFDAPQADLERTITSAMTGSHFGPPVDFVTTPPEDFRSPYRIVMVFDATQAYGEAKLCREGRSIVPSSAGDQGGAADQGAADQNGQVVKVYAALCAGQGPLTGVNGRVGEVTGLDDPKFRRLISQLTTNLLPPFNPDRRDGGSEFFSNIGLGRDA
;
A
#
# COMPACT_ATOMS: atom_id res chain seq x y z
N ILE A 1 -3.13 -9.39 17.55
CA ILE A 1 -4.11 -10.21 16.80
C ILE A 1 -3.41 -10.63 15.52
N ALA A 2 -3.36 -11.93 15.25
CA ALA A 2 -2.74 -12.45 14.04
C ALA A 2 -3.70 -12.35 12.85
N TYR A 3 -3.16 -12.14 11.65
CA TYR A 3 -3.92 -12.19 10.42
C TYR A 3 -4.48 -13.60 10.17
N THR A 4 -5.73 -13.65 9.74
CA THR A 4 -6.36 -14.87 9.21
C THR A 4 -7.14 -14.53 7.94
N PRO A 5 -7.28 -15.45 6.98
CA PRO A 5 -8.06 -15.20 5.76
C PRO A 5 -9.53 -14.84 6.01
N THR A 6 -10.05 -15.13 7.20
CA THR A 6 -11.40 -14.71 7.62
C THR A 6 -11.58 -13.19 7.70
N VAL A 7 -10.48 -12.42 7.77
CA VAL A 7 -10.49 -10.96 7.67
C VAL A 7 -11.17 -10.50 6.38
N VAL A 8 -10.87 -11.15 5.26
CA VAL A 8 -11.46 -10.82 3.95
C VAL A 8 -12.98 -11.07 3.96
N ASN A 9 -13.42 -12.18 4.52
CA ASN A 9 -14.84 -12.49 4.65
C ASN A 9 -15.56 -11.48 5.55
N SER A 10 -14.95 -11.14 6.67
CA SER A 10 -15.48 -10.17 7.62
C SER A 10 -15.59 -8.77 7.01
N ALA A 11 -14.55 -8.35 6.28
CA ALA A 11 -14.53 -7.07 5.59
C ALA A 11 -15.61 -7.00 4.49
N ALA A 12 -15.76 -8.06 3.71
CA ALA A 12 -16.79 -8.14 2.68
C ALA A 12 -18.21 -7.97 3.25
N GLY A 13 -18.45 -8.53 4.45
CA GLY A 13 -19.74 -8.39 5.14
C GLY A 13 -19.95 -7.07 5.90
N SER A 14 -18.93 -6.24 6.01
CA SER A 14 -18.95 -5.02 6.86
C SER A 14 -18.79 -3.72 6.07
N GLY A 15 -18.86 -3.75 4.75
CA GLY A 15 -18.74 -2.57 3.89
C GLY A 15 -17.37 -2.39 3.23
N GLY A 16 -16.45 -3.34 3.40
CA GLY A 16 -15.18 -3.34 2.72
C GLY A 16 -13.97 -3.01 3.61
N ILE A 17 -12.93 -2.49 2.99
CA ILE A 17 -11.70 -2.05 3.65
C ILE A 17 -11.46 -0.59 3.32
N LEU A 18 -11.29 0.23 4.35
CA LEU A 18 -10.91 1.62 4.19
C LEU A 18 -9.45 1.71 3.75
N VAL A 19 -9.17 2.48 2.70
CA VAL A 19 -7.81 2.73 2.21
C VAL A 19 -7.43 4.17 2.49
N GLU A 20 -6.42 4.35 3.32
CA GLU A 20 -5.83 5.65 3.62
C GLU A 20 -4.57 5.82 2.78
N VAL A 21 -4.62 6.71 1.78
CA VAL A 21 -3.48 7.02 0.91
C VAL A 21 -2.82 8.30 1.39
N ILE A 22 -1.55 8.20 1.77
CA ILE A 22 -0.77 9.30 2.35
C ILE A 22 0.42 9.57 1.44
N GLY A 23 0.55 10.83 1.04
CA GLY A 23 1.53 11.25 0.05
C GLY A 23 1.05 11.01 -1.38
N ASN A 24 1.77 11.58 -2.32
CA ASN A 24 1.50 11.45 -3.75
C ASN A 24 2.83 11.52 -4.50
N PRO A 25 3.27 10.41 -5.12
CA PRO A 25 4.54 10.40 -5.86
C PRO A 25 4.45 11.07 -7.23
N PHE A 26 3.24 11.43 -7.66
CA PHE A 26 2.97 11.99 -8.98
C PHE A 26 2.49 13.44 -8.91
N ASP A 27 2.62 14.13 -10.02
CA ASP A 27 2.06 15.48 -10.21
C ASP A 27 0.61 15.40 -10.70
N ALA A 28 -0.19 14.60 -10.01
CA ALA A 28 -1.60 14.37 -10.31
C ALA A 28 -2.45 14.70 -9.08
N PRO A 29 -3.75 15.03 -9.26
CA PRO A 29 -4.65 15.23 -8.12
C PRO A 29 -4.71 14.01 -7.21
N GLN A 30 -4.78 14.24 -5.90
CA GLN A 30 -4.86 13.15 -4.91
C GLN A 30 -6.05 12.20 -5.17
N ALA A 31 -7.19 12.74 -5.59
CA ALA A 31 -8.37 11.95 -5.92
C ALA A 31 -8.12 10.98 -7.10
N ASP A 32 -7.33 11.37 -8.07
CA ASP A 32 -6.98 10.51 -9.20
C ASP A 32 -6.03 9.40 -8.78
N LEU A 33 -5.07 9.70 -7.91
CA LEU A 33 -4.19 8.70 -7.31
C LEU A 33 -5.00 7.66 -6.52
N GLU A 34 -5.88 8.10 -5.66
CA GLU A 34 -6.73 7.23 -4.84
C GLU A 34 -7.62 6.33 -5.70
N ARG A 35 -8.19 6.86 -6.76
CA ARG A 35 -9.03 6.13 -7.70
C ARG A 35 -8.22 5.06 -8.47
N THR A 36 -7.04 5.39 -8.90
CA THR A 36 -6.13 4.45 -9.57
C THR A 36 -5.72 3.33 -8.60
N ILE A 37 -5.41 3.66 -7.37
CA ILE A 37 -5.03 2.69 -6.34
C ILE A 37 -6.18 1.73 -6.06
N THR A 38 -7.37 2.21 -5.73
CA THR A 38 -8.52 1.36 -5.41
C THR A 38 -8.94 0.49 -6.59
N SER A 39 -8.86 1.03 -7.80
CA SER A 39 -9.10 0.25 -9.03
C SER A 39 -8.10 -0.88 -9.22
N ALA A 40 -6.80 -0.64 -8.94
CA ALA A 40 -5.77 -1.67 -9.04
C ALA A 40 -5.86 -2.72 -7.91
N MET A 41 -6.38 -2.35 -6.75
CA MET A 41 -6.59 -3.26 -5.62
C MET A 41 -7.77 -4.21 -5.86
N THR A 42 -8.81 -3.74 -6.55
CA THR A 42 -10.03 -4.51 -6.79
C THR A 42 -9.72 -5.79 -7.56
N GLY A 43 -10.08 -6.93 -6.98
CA GLY A 43 -9.83 -8.26 -7.56
C GLY A 43 -8.39 -8.77 -7.43
N SER A 44 -7.52 -8.06 -6.72
CA SER A 44 -6.11 -8.44 -6.55
C SER A 44 -5.82 -9.21 -5.26
N HIS A 45 -6.83 -9.76 -4.63
CA HIS A 45 -6.71 -10.56 -3.41
C HIS A 45 -7.41 -11.90 -3.56
N PHE A 46 -7.14 -12.81 -2.64
CA PHE A 46 -7.81 -14.11 -2.56
C PHE A 46 -9.06 -14.01 -1.68
N GLY A 47 -10.10 -14.75 -2.04
CA GLY A 47 -11.35 -14.80 -1.29
C GLY A 47 -12.48 -14.04 -1.96
N PRO A 48 -13.57 -13.76 -1.22
CA PRO A 48 -14.72 -13.06 -1.77
C PRO A 48 -14.38 -11.63 -2.18
N PRO A 49 -15.14 -11.03 -3.11
CA PRO A 49 -14.96 -9.63 -3.47
C PRO A 49 -15.08 -8.71 -2.27
N VAL A 50 -14.15 -7.77 -2.15
CA VAL A 50 -14.10 -6.75 -1.11
C VAL A 50 -14.04 -5.38 -1.79
N ASP A 51 -14.85 -4.45 -1.31
CA ASP A 51 -14.77 -3.06 -1.74
C ASP A 51 -13.61 -2.35 -1.02
N PHE A 52 -12.78 -1.67 -1.78
CA PHE A 52 -11.74 -0.80 -1.27
C PHE A 52 -12.23 0.65 -1.39
N VAL A 53 -12.41 1.32 -0.27
CA VAL A 53 -13.01 2.65 -0.22
C VAL A 53 -12.06 3.65 0.44
N THR A 54 -11.97 4.85 -0.10
CA THR A 54 -11.17 5.96 0.46
C THR A 54 -12.02 6.89 1.34
N THR A 55 -13.32 6.91 1.10
CA THR A 55 -14.31 7.61 1.92
C THR A 55 -15.35 6.59 2.38
N PRO A 56 -15.42 6.27 3.68
CA PRO A 56 -16.36 5.27 4.15
C PRO A 56 -17.79 5.75 4.00
N PRO A 57 -18.70 4.89 3.47
CA PRO A 57 -20.14 5.20 3.46
C PRO A 57 -20.70 5.21 4.89
N GLU A 58 -21.90 5.76 5.07
CA GLU A 58 -22.54 5.92 6.40
C GLU A 58 -22.75 4.60 7.13
N ASP A 59 -22.98 3.52 6.41
CA ASP A 59 -23.19 2.18 6.93
C ASP A 59 -21.89 1.35 7.09
N PHE A 60 -20.73 1.96 6.86
CA PHE A 60 -19.44 1.31 7.02
C PHE A 60 -19.20 0.88 8.47
N ARG A 61 -18.96 -0.40 8.68
CA ARG A 61 -18.75 -1.00 10.01
C ARG A 61 -17.47 -1.83 10.09
N SER A 62 -16.71 -1.91 9.03
CA SER A 62 -15.48 -2.70 9.00
C SER A 62 -14.45 -2.11 9.94
N PRO A 63 -13.82 -2.92 10.81
CA PRO A 63 -12.71 -2.49 11.64
C PRO A 63 -11.39 -2.44 10.87
N TYR A 64 -11.40 -2.89 9.62
CA TYR A 64 -10.18 -3.06 8.83
C TYR A 64 -9.90 -1.84 7.96
N ARG A 65 -8.63 -1.46 7.92
CA ARG A 65 -8.14 -0.42 7.03
C ARG A 65 -6.75 -0.76 6.52
N ILE A 66 -6.44 -0.29 5.33
CA ILE A 66 -5.09 -0.32 4.76
C ILE A 66 -4.55 1.10 4.81
N VAL A 67 -3.40 1.26 5.44
CA VAL A 67 -2.64 2.52 5.44
C VAL A 67 -1.52 2.38 4.44
N MET A 68 -1.43 3.30 3.50
CA MET A 68 -0.47 3.28 2.40
C MET A 68 0.24 4.62 2.33
N VAL A 69 1.56 4.62 2.52
CA VAL A 69 2.39 5.82 2.52
C VAL A 69 3.38 5.77 1.37
N PHE A 70 3.36 6.81 0.55
CA PHE A 70 4.35 7.04 -0.50
C PHE A 70 5.42 7.99 0.02
N ASP A 71 6.61 7.49 0.23
CA ASP A 71 7.76 8.28 0.70
C ASP A 71 9.05 7.65 0.19
N ALA A 72 9.83 8.41 -0.57
CA ALA A 72 11.08 7.93 -1.12
C ALA A 72 12.26 8.05 -0.14
N THR A 73 12.12 8.81 0.93
CA THR A 73 13.21 9.19 1.83
C THR A 73 13.18 8.49 3.18
N GLN A 74 12.02 8.05 3.62
CA GLN A 74 11.84 7.46 4.95
C GLN A 74 11.12 6.12 4.86
N ALA A 75 11.55 5.16 5.66
CA ALA A 75 10.88 3.87 5.81
C ALA A 75 9.86 3.91 6.96
N TYR A 76 8.79 3.15 6.80
CA TYR A 76 7.71 3.04 7.79
C TYR A 76 7.44 1.57 8.11
N GLY A 77 7.48 1.22 9.39
CA GLY A 77 7.03 -0.09 9.86
C GLY A 77 5.51 -0.14 10.03
N GLU A 78 4.94 -1.33 9.94
CA GLU A 78 3.49 -1.54 10.01
C GLU A 78 2.87 -1.03 11.31
N ALA A 79 3.55 -1.17 12.43
CA ALA A 79 3.07 -0.67 13.72
C ALA A 79 2.91 0.86 13.72
N LYS A 80 3.84 1.58 13.10
CA LYS A 80 3.76 3.04 12.95
C LYS A 80 2.62 3.41 12.02
N LEU A 81 2.50 2.73 10.88
CA LEU A 81 1.42 2.96 9.91
C LEU A 81 0.04 2.82 10.57
N CYS A 82 -0.16 1.75 11.34
CA CYS A 82 -1.46 1.50 11.97
C CYS A 82 -1.78 2.47 13.10
N ARG A 83 -0.78 2.93 13.86
CA ARG A 83 -1.01 3.89 14.96
C ARG A 83 -1.22 5.31 14.48
N GLU A 84 -0.42 5.76 13.53
CA GLU A 84 -0.40 7.15 13.11
C GLU A 84 -1.32 7.43 11.92
N GLY A 85 -1.43 6.48 10.98
CA GLY A 85 -2.34 6.61 9.84
C GLY A 85 -2.23 7.97 9.15
N ARG A 86 -3.35 8.67 9.04
CA ARG A 86 -3.43 9.99 8.37
C ARG A 86 -2.62 11.11 9.04
N SER A 87 -2.12 10.93 10.26
CA SER A 87 -1.26 11.90 10.92
C SER A 87 0.18 11.85 10.44
N ILE A 88 0.56 10.83 9.66
CA ILE A 88 1.87 10.74 9.04
C ILE A 88 2.03 11.88 8.01
N VAL A 89 3.13 12.60 8.12
CA VAL A 89 3.54 13.62 7.14
C VAL A 89 4.70 13.06 6.34
N PRO A 90 4.46 12.59 5.10
CA PRO A 90 5.53 12.09 4.26
C PRO A 90 6.36 13.26 3.72
N SER A 91 7.61 12.97 3.35
CA SER A 91 8.44 13.94 2.65
C SER A 91 7.80 14.27 1.30
N SER A 92 7.63 15.57 1.03
CA SER A 92 7.10 15.99 -0.27
C SER A 92 8.13 15.77 -1.38
N ALA A 93 7.65 15.59 -2.60
CA ALA A 93 8.52 15.45 -3.76
C ALA A 93 9.48 16.65 -3.94
N GLY A 94 9.13 17.82 -3.39
CA GLY A 94 9.98 19.02 -3.38
C GLY A 94 11.08 19.00 -2.34
N ASP A 95 10.94 18.23 -1.25
CA ASP A 95 11.93 18.09 -0.19
C ASP A 95 12.99 17.01 -0.50
N GLN A 96 12.84 16.33 -1.61
CA GLN A 96 13.82 15.36 -2.11
C GLN A 96 15.05 16.02 -2.73
N GLY A 97 15.43 17.17 -2.24
CA GLY A 97 16.65 17.89 -2.60
C GLY A 97 17.96 17.22 -2.19
N GLY A 98 17.93 15.93 -1.96
CA GLY A 98 19.14 15.12 -1.92
C GLY A 98 19.69 14.97 -3.33
N ALA A 99 20.70 15.72 -3.65
CA ALA A 99 21.34 15.84 -4.95
C ALA A 99 21.85 14.52 -5.57
N ALA A 100 21.78 13.41 -4.86
CA ALA A 100 22.33 12.14 -5.32
C ALA A 100 21.38 11.33 -6.22
N ASP A 101 20.06 11.55 -6.17
CA ASP A 101 19.08 10.80 -6.95
C ASP A 101 18.44 11.59 -8.09
N GLN A 102 18.75 12.87 -8.23
CA GLN A 102 18.14 13.73 -9.24
C GLN A 102 18.64 13.47 -10.66
N GLY A 103 19.80 12.87 -10.82
CA GLY A 103 20.36 12.61 -12.16
C GLY A 103 19.67 11.48 -12.92
N ALA A 104 18.89 10.64 -12.25
CA ALA A 104 18.23 9.50 -12.89
C ALA A 104 16.74 9.73 -13.18
N ALA A 105 16.14 10.79 -12.62
CA ALA A 105 14.70 11.01 -12.70
C ALA A 105 14.25 11.72 -13.98
N ASP A 106 15.13 12.43 -14.66
CA ASP A 106 14.72 13.42 -15.68
C ASP A 106 14.39 12.86 -17.05
N GLN A 107 14.76 11.62 -17.36
CA GLN A 107 14.53 11.08 -18.71
C GLN A 107 13.82 9.72 -18.77
N ASN A 108 13.80 8.95 -17.67
CA ASN A 108 13.28 7.58 -17.64
C ASN A 108 12.19 7.33 -16.59
N GLY A 109 11.55 8.39 -16.10
CA GLY A 109 10.57 8.28 -15.02
C GLY A 109 11.23 8.27 -13.63
N GLN A 110 10.39 8.11 -12.61
CA GLN A 110 10.80 8.20 -11.21
C GLN A 110 10.71 6.86 -10.49
N VAL A 111 11.42 6.76 -9.37
CA VAL A 111 11.29 5.64 -8.44
C VAL A 111 10.13 5.92 -7.50
N VAL A 112 9.19 4.98 -7.41
CA VAL A 112 8.08 5.01 -6.46
C VAL A 112 8.36 4.02 -5.35
N LYS A 113 8.35 4.49 -4.11
CA LYS A 113 8.44 3.66 -2.91
C LYS A 113 7.16 3.79 -2.11
N VAL A 114 6.64 2.68 -1.64
CA VAL A 114 5.40 2.62 -0.88
C VAL A 114 5.54 1.67 0.30
N TYR A 115 4.96 2.07 1.41
CA TYR A 115 4.86 1.27 2.64
C TYR A 115 3.39 1.13 2.96
N ALA A 116 2.94 -0.09 3.17
CA ALA A 116 1.53 -0.36 3.44
C ALA A 116 1.35 -1.35 4.58
N ALA A 117 0.28 -1.20 5.31
CA ALA A 117 -0.13 -2.12 6.37
C ALA A 117 -1.63 -2.32 6.35
N LEU A 118 -2.05 -3.57 6.59
CA LEU A 118 -3.42 -3.90 6.94
C LEU A 118 -3.56 -3.82 8.45
N CYS A 119 -4.49 -3.04 8.91
CA CYS A 119 -4.72 -2.75 10.33
C CYS A 119 -6.13 -3.18 10.76
N ALA A 120 -6.22 -3.71 11.98
CA ALA A 120 -7.47 -3.83 12.72
C ALA A 120 -7.40 -2.85 13.90
N GLY A 121 -8.15 -1.73 13.78
CA GLY A 121 -7.95 -0.60 14.70
C GLY A 121 -6.53 -0.05 14.60
N GLN A 122 -5.79 -0.03 15.69
CA GLN A 122 -4.39 0.40 15.75
C GLN A 122 -3.39 -0.76 15.64
N GLY A 123 -3.87 -2.00 15.59
CA GLY A 123 -3.03 -3.19 15.53
C GLY A 123 -2.71 -3.61 14.10
N PRO A 124 -1.44 -3.82 13.75
CA PRO A 124 -1.07 -4.34 12.45
C PRO A 124 -1.40 -5.83 12.34
N LEU A 125 -1.92 -6.22 11.18
CA LEU A 125 -2.16 -7.62 10.82
C LEU A 125 -1.14 -8.11 9.80
N THR A 126 -0.87 -7.31 8.77
CA THR A 126 0.15 -7.57 7.75
C THR A 126 0.82 -6.26 7.37
N GLY A 127 2.05 -6.34 6.89
CA GLY A 127 2.79 -5.20 6.36
C GLY A 127 3.53 -5.58 5.10
N VAL A 128 3.70 -4.61 4.20
CA VAL A 128 4.42 -4.79 2.95
C VAL A 128 5.04 -3.48 2.51
N ASN A 129 6.20 -3.55 1.91
CA ASN A 129 6.77 -2.42 1.20
C ASN A 129 7.00 -2.79 -0.25
N GLY A 130 6.97 -1.80 -1.11
CA GLY A 130 7.19 -1.98 -2.53
C GLY A 130 8.00 -0.84 -3.13
N ARG A 131 8.71 -1.18 -4.20
CA ARG A 131 9.49 -0.23 -4.97
C ARG A 131 9.37 -0.57 -6.44
N VAL A 132 9.18 0.45 -7.26
CA VAL A 132 9.24 0.32 -8.71
C VAL A 132 9.97 1.53 -9.29
N GLY A 133 10.88 1.28 -10.22
CA GLY A 133 11.61 2.32 -10.93
C GLY A 133 11.01 2.63 -12.29
N GLU A 134 11.45 3.76 -12.85
CA GLU A 134 11.10 4.16 -14.22
C GLU A 134 9.59 4.30 -14.46
N VAL A 135 8.86 4.79 -13.45
CA VAL A 135 7.44 5.07 -13.56
C VAL A 135 7.24 6.44 -14.17
N THR A 136 6.56 6.50 -15.31
CA THR A 136 6.36 7.74 -16.07
C THR A 136 5.17 8.56 -15.61
N GLY A 137 4.26 7.97 -14.85
CA GLY A 137 3.08 8.66 -14.34
C GLY A 137 2.05 7.71 -13.75
N LEU A 138 0.91 8.27 -13.40
CA LEU A 138 -0.19 7.55 -12.77
C LEU A 138 -0.76 6.44 -13.67
N ASP A 139 -0.72 6.62 -14.99
CA ASP A 139 -1.23 5.66 -15.98
C ASP A 139 -0.22 4.57 -16.35
N ASP A 140 0.98 4.62 -15.79
CA ASP A 140 2.00 3.60 -16.08
C ASP A 140 1.55 2.23 -15.54
N PRO A 141 1.50 1.19 -16.38
CA PRO A 141 1.08 -0.14 -15.93
C PRO A 141 1.98 -0.73 -14.84
N LYS A 142 3.23 -0.29 -14.72
CA LYS A 142 4.13 -0.71 -13.64
C LYS A 142 3.61 -0.26 -12.27
N PHE A 143 3.04 0.94 -12.17
CA PHE A 143 2.44 1.44 -10.95
C PHE A 143 1.22 0.60 -10.55
N ARG A 144 0.31 0.33 -11.48
CA ARG A 144 -0.86 -0.52 -11.21
C ARG A 144 -0.46 -1.93 -10.78
N ARG A 145 0.55 -2.50 -11.41
CA ARG A 145 1.09 -3.81 -11.04
C ARG A 145 1.67 -3.82 -9.62
N LEU A 146 2.40 -2.76 -9.25
CA LEU A 146 2.91 -2.60 -7.89
C LEU A 146 1.77 -2.64 -6.88
N ILE A 147 0.72 -1.86 -7.08
CA ILE A 147 -0.43 -1.80 -6.18
C ILE A 147 -1.16 -3.14 -6.11
N SER A 148 -1.36 -3.81 -7.23
CA SER A 148 -1.97 -5.14 -7.28
C SER A 148 -1.17 -6.17 -6.48
N GLN A 149 0.15 -6.18 -6.61
CA GLN A 149 1.02 -7.08 -5.84
C GLN A 149 1.03 -6.75 -4.34
N LEU A 150 1.05 -5.48 -3.98
CA LEU A 150 0.90 -5.05 -2.57
C LEU A 150 -0.40 -5.61 -1.97
N THR A 151 -1.50 -5.49 -2.70
CA THR A 151 -2.81 -5.97 -2.23
C THR A 151 -2.80 -7.48 -2.01
N THR A 152 -2.23 -8.24 -2.93
CA THR A 152 -2.09 -9.70 -2.79
C THR A 152 -1.28 -10.09 -1.54
N ASN A 153 -0.23 -9.33 -1.23
CA ASN A 153 0.62 -9.60 -0.06
C ASN A 153 0.01 -9.10 1.25
N LEU A 154 -0.80 -8.04 1.21
CA LEU A 154 -1.52 -7.56 2.39
C LEU A 154 -2.67 -8.49 2.79
N LEU A 155 -3.27 -9.18 1.83
CA LEU A 155 -4.40 -10.08 2.01
C LEU A 155 -4.06 -11.49 1.50
N PRO A 156 -3.07 -12.17 2.11
CA PRO A 156 -2.63 -13.48 1.65
C PRO A 156 -3.68 -14.57 1.90
N PRO A 157 -3.66 -15.68 1.13
CA PRO A 157 -4.64 -16.75 1.27
C PRO A 157 -4.44 -17.62 2.51
N PHE A 158 -3.36 -17.42 3.24
CA PHE A 158 -3.03 -18.17 4.45
C PHE A 158 -2.45 -17.24 5.51
N ASN A 159 -2.45 -17.70 6.78
CA ASN A 159 -1.84 -16.95 7.87
C ASN A 159 -0.31 -16.95 7.72
N PRO A 160 0.33 -15.80 7.50
CA PRO A 160 1.79 -15.73 7.37
C PRO A 160 2.52 -16.10 8.67
N ASP A 161 1.88 -15.91 9.83
CA ASP A 161 2.49 -16.20 11.14
C ASP A 161 2.54 -17.70 11.47
N ARG A 162 1.91 -18.55 10.67
CA ARG A 162 1.93 -20.01 10.86
C ARG A 162 3.15 -20.70 10.29
N ARG A 163 4.03 -19.99 9.62
CA ARG A 163 5.32 -20.53 9.22
C ARG A 163 6.29 -20.39 10.38
N ASP A 164 6.67 -21.53 10.93
CA ASP A 164 7.64 -21.75 12.00
C ASP A 164 8.68 -20.63 12.19
N GLY A 165 8.67 -20.04 13.39
CA GLY A 165 9.86 -19.45 14.00
C GLY A 165 10.55 -18.35 13.21
N GLY A 166 10.03 -17.13 13.30
CA GLY A 166 10.89 -15.96 13.19
C GLY A 166 11.37 -15.63 11.78
N SER A 167 10.63 -14.86 11.07
CA SER A 167 11.24 -13.88 10.19
C SER A 167 10.25 -12.76 9.92
N GLU A 168 10.74 -11.57 10.06
CA GLU A 168 10.08 -10.35 9.70
C GLU A 168 9.54 -10.45 8.28
N PHE A 169 8.21 -10.49 8.16
CA PHE A 169 7.55 -10.62 6.86
C PHE A 169 7.52 -9.26 6.16
N PHE A 170 8.68 -8.76 5.83
CA PHE A 170 8.82 -7.72 4.83
C PHE A 170 9.02 -8.40 3.48
N SER A 171 7.94 -8.67 2.78
CA SER A 171 8.04 -8.96 1.35
C SER A 171 8.55 -7.73 0.63
N ASN A 172 9.82 -7.73 0.37
CA ASN A 172 10.44 -6.74 -0.50
C ASN A 172 10.04 -7.08 -1.93
N ILE A 173 8.99 -6.46 -2.43
CA ILE A 173 8.60 -6.60 -3.83
C ILE A 173 9.57 -5.76 -4.67
N GLY A 174 10.73 -6.32 -4.90
CA GLY A 174 11.57 -5.86 -5.97
C GLY A 174 10.96 -6.32 -7.29
N LEU A 175 10.28 -5.45 -7.99
CA LEU A 175 9.99 -5.68 -9.40
C LEU A 175 11.31 -5.57 -10.14
N GLY A 176 11.86 -6.75 -10.43
CA GLY A 176 13.19 -6.95 -10.91
C GLY A 176 13.54 -6.15 -12.16
N ARG A 177 14.78 -5.86 -12.20
CA ARG A 177 15.53 -5.70 -13.42
C ARG A 177 15.29 -6.90 -14.32
N ASP A 178 14.59 -6.70 -15.39
CA ASP A 178 14.85 -7.52 -16.55
C ASP A 178 15.87 -6.78 -17.41
N ALA A 179 16.98 -7.43 -17.56
CA ALA A 179 18.03 -7.03 -18.47
C ALA A 179 17.54 -7.11 -19.91
#